data_7c7687b2205a5059c9a3f53a2ba1cd78
#
_entry.id   7c7687b2205a5059c9a3f53a2ba1cd78
#
_cell.length_a   1.000
_cell.length_b   1.000
_cell.length_c   1.000
_cell.angle_alpha   90.00
_cell.angle_beta   90.00
_cell.angle_gamma   90.00
#
_symmetry.space_group_name_H-M   'P 1'
#
loop_
_entity.id
_entity.type
_entity.pdbx_description
1 polymer ?
#
loop_
_entity_poly.entity_id
_entity_poly.type
_entity_poly.pdbx_seq_one_letter_code
_entity_poly.pdbx_strand_id
1 'polypeptide(L)'
;MPWRETTDAYTIWVSEIILQQTRVAQGMDYFYRFTQAFPTVQHLAGASETEVLRLWQGLGYYSRARNMHKAAKMVVEQYNGLFPTEYNTLLSLPGIGAYTAAAIASFASNAPYAVVDGNVYRVLSRILGIDTPIDSTEGKKLFSTLAQEHLDKTEPAQYNQAMMDFGAIQCTPQSPRCEDCPFAEQCVAYRTHQTDTLPIKSKKTAGRKRFFWYLDIWNDHYTYLQQRTQKDIWQGLYEPLLIEAPLSEIELLQHPTVLALHGEIVHLSPVYKHVLSHQIIEARFVKIHIAQENALLESMQKISDTELNHYPVSRLIDKYRKE
;
A
#
# COMPACT_ATOMS: atom_id res chain seq x y z
N MET A 1 13.04 14.32 9.00
CA MET A 1 12.42 12.97 8.80
C MET A 1 13.57 12.00 8.66
N PRO A 2 13.60 10.86 9.39
CA PRO A 2 14.79 10.00 9.49
C PRO A 2 15.39 9.60 8.14
N TRP A 3 14.55 9.26 7.17
CA TRP A 3 14.97 8.89 5.81
C TRP A 3 15.50 10.03 4.95
N ARG A 4 15.41 11.28 5.41
CA ARG A 4 16.01 12.46 4.75
C ARG A 4 17.38 12.84 5.32
N GLU A 5 17.78 12.21 6.41
CA GLU A 5 19.02 12.47 7.14
C GLU A 5 20.07 11.39 6.88
N THR A 6 19.81 10.50 5.90
CA THR A 6 20.68 9.41 5.52
C THR A 6 20.81 9.30 4.01
N THR A 7 21.93 8.74 3.56
CA THR A 7 22.16 8.32 2.18
C THR A 7 22.10 6.80 2.02
N ASP A 8 21.72 6.06 3.08
CA ASP A 8 21.57 4.60 2.99
C ASP A 8 20.38 4.22 2.09
N ALA A 9 20.70 3.60 0.96
CA ALA A 9 19.71 3.25 -0.07
C ALA A 9 18.63 2.29 0.42
N TYR A 10 18.96 1.38 1.35
CA TYR A 10 17.99 0.47 1.95
C TYR A 10 16.96 1.24 2.80
N THR A 11 17.42 2.11 3.68
CA THR A 11 16.56 2.95 4.53
C THR A 11 15.65 3.87 3.71
N ILE A 12 16.20 4.50 2.67
CA ILE A 12 15.45 5.33 1.73
C ILE A 12 14.39 4.49 1.02
N TRP A 13 14.75 3.32 0.48
CA TRP A 13 13.80 2.42 -0.17
C TRP A 13 12.65 2.00 0.75
N VAL A 14 12.94 1.60 1.99
CA VAL A 14 11.91 1.24 2.99
C VAL A 14 10.92 2.39 3.16
N SER A 15 11.42 3.62 3.33
CA SER A 15 10.57 4.80 3.50
C SER A 15 9.70 5.06 2.25
N GLU A 16 10.30 5.01 1.06
CA GLU A 16 9.60 5.25 -0.20
C GLU A 16 8.45 4.26 -0.42
N ILE A 17 8.65 2.98 -0.11
CA ILE A 17 7.59 1.98 -0.24
C ILE A 17 6.49 2.15 0.82
N ILE A 18 6.85 2.43 2.08
CA ILE A 18 5.87 2.66 3.15
C ILE A 18 5.00 3.87 2.83
N LEU A 19 5.59 4.94 2.32
CA LEU A 19 4.91 6.21 2.05
C LEU A 19 4.09 6.22 0.76
N GLN A 20 4.20 5.20 -0.11
CA GLN A 20 3.29 5.08 -1.25
C GLN A 20 1.84 5.08 -0.79
N GLN A 21 1.07 6.13 -1.16
CA GLN A 21 -0.35 6.32 -0.78
C GLN A 21 -0.61 6.31 0.74
N THR A 22 0.42 6.58 1.55
CA THR A 22 0.34 6.65 3.01
C THR A 22 0.80 8.04 3.47
N ARG A 23 0.06 8.68 4.35
CA ARG A 23 0.47 9.97 4.93
C ARG A 23 1.69 9.77 5.84
N VAL A 24 2.60 10.75 5.87
CA VAL A 24 3.83 10.70 6.69
C VAL A 24 3.53 10.38 8.16
N ALA A 25 2.55 11.06 8.75
CA ALA A 25 2.17 10.82 10.15
C ALA A 25 1.76 9.36 10.44
N GLN A 26 1.08 8.70 9.48
CA GLN A 26 0.72 7.29 9.61
C GLN A 26 1.93 6.37 9.31
N GLY A 27 2.75 6.74 8.32
CA GLY A 27 3.88 5.91 7.87
C GLY A 27 5.05 5.89 8.85
N MET A 28 5.19 6.92 9.69
CA MET A 28 6.33 7.07 10.61
C MET A 28 6.47 5.89 11.58
N ASP A 29 5.39 5.50 12.26
CA ASP A 29 5.40 4.38 13.20
C ASP A 29 5.72 3.04 12.50
N TYR A 30 5.21 2.87 11.28
CA TYR A 30 5.52 1.69 10.47
C TYR A 30 6.98 1.66 10.04
N PHE A 31 7.54 2.81 9.66
CA PHE A 31 8.94 2.92 9.29
C PHE A 31 9.84 2.51 10.47
N TYR A 32 9.63 3.05 11.65
CA TYR A 32 10.44 2.69 12.82
C TYR A 32 10.31 1.20 13.19
N ARG A 33 9.09 0.67 13.25
CA ARG A 33 8.89 -0.75 13.57
C ARG A 33 9.52 -1.67 12.52
N PHE A 34 9.41 -1.30 11.24
CA PHE A 34 9.94 -2.09 10.14
C PHE A 34 11.47 -2.07 10.11
N THR A 35 12.09 -0.90 10.27
CA THR A 35 13.56 -0.78 10.30
C THR A 35 14.18 -1.33 11.59
N GLN A 36 13.45 -1.34 12.69
CA GLN A 36 13.88 -2.01 13.92
C GLN A 36 13.87 -3.53 13.76
N ALA A 37 12.84 -4.09 13.16
CA ALA A 37 12.73 -5.54 12.93
C ALA A 37 13.67 -6.01 11.82
N PHE A 38 13.83 -5.22 10.78
CA PHE A 38 14.65 -5.53 9.61
C PHE A 38 15.66 -4.38 9.36
N PRO A 39 16.72 -4.29 10.18
CA PRO A 39 17.69 -3.18 10.07
C PRO A 39 18.54 -3.21 8.79
N THR A 40 18.60 -4.34 8.10
CA THR A 40 19.28 -4.47 6.80
C THR A 40 18.47 -5.28 5.82
N VAL A 41 18.84 -5.22 4.54
CA VAL A 41 18.18 -6.01 3.49
C VAL A 41 18.30 -7.51 3.71
N GLN A 42 19.37 -7.98 4.36
CA GLN A 42 19.58 -9.39 4.73
C GLN A 42 18.55 -9.84 5.78
N HIS A 43 18.28 -9.02 6.80
CA HIS A 43 17.26 -9.34 7.81
C HIS A 43 15.87 -9.44 7.15
N LEU A 44 15.54 -8.50 6.25
CA LEU A 44 14.29 -8.56 5.52
C LEU A 44 14.20 -9.78 4.60
N ALA A 45 15.28 -10.12 3.88
CA ALA A 45 15.32 -11.28 2.99
C ALA A 45 15.18 -12.61 3.74
N GLY A 46 15.78 -12.71 4.94
CA GLY A 46 15.75 -13.91 5.79
C GLY A 46 14.44 -14.12 6.56
N ALA A 47 13.60 -13.10 6.66
CA ALA A 47 12.31 -13.19 7.33
C ALA A 47 11.31 -14.08 6.57
N SER A 48 10.31 -14.60 7.26
CA SER A 48 9.16 -15.23 6.61
C SER A 48 8.23 -14.17 6.01
N GLU A 49 7.49 -14.52 4.95
CA GLU A 49 6.48 -13.61 4.37
C GLU A 49 5.41 -13.25 5.41
N THR A 50 5.05 -14.16 6.29
CA THR A 50 4.10 -13.94 7.39
C THR A 50 4.57 -12.84 8.34
N GLU A 51 5.84 -12.86 8.77
CA GLU A 51 6.42 -11.81 9.63
C GLU A 51 6.40 -10.44 8.94
N VAL A 52 6.80 -10.39 7.66
CA VAL A 52 6.79 -9.14 6.89
C VAL A 52 5.36 -8.60 6.76
N LEU A 53 4.39 -9.44 6.43
CA LEU A 53 2.98 -9.05 6.31
C LEU A 53 2.38 -8.66 7.67
N ARG A 54 2.84 -9.27 8.76
CA ARG A 54 2.40 -8.94 10.11
C ARG A 54 2.82 -7.53 10.52
N LEU A 55 4.07 -7.16 10.26
CA LEU A 55 4.55 -5.79 10.50
C LEU A 55 3.89 -4.75 9.59
N TRP A 56 3.41 -5.18 8.42
CA TRP A 56 2.70 -4.33 7.45
C TRP A 56 1.21 -4.17 7.73
N GLN A 57 0.65 -4.97 8.66
CA GLN A 57 -0.78 -5.00 8.92
C GLN A 57 -1.33 -3.62 9.28
N GLY A 58 -2.38 -3.20 8.54
CA GLY A 58 -3.03 -1.90 8.70
C GLY A 58 -2.61 -0.83 7.69
N LEU A 59 -1.43 -0.94 7.03
CA LEU A 59 -1.02 -0.01 5.97
C LEU A 59 -1.82 -0.15 4.67
N GLY A 60 -2.34 -1.34 4.40
CA GLY A 60 -2.99 -1.64 3.12
C GLY A 60 -2.00 -1.88 1.97
N TYR A 61 -2.55 -2.19 0.78
CA TYR A 61 -1.75 -2.49 -0.42
C TYR A 61 -0.62 -3.48 -0.15
N TYR A 62 -0.96 -4.62 0.42
CA TYR A 62 -0.04 -5.67 0.88
C TYR A 62 0.90 -6.21 -0.20
N SER A 63 0.57 -6.02 -1.48
CA SER A 63 1.47 -6.32 -2.59
C SER A 63 2.80 -5.54 -2.49
N ARG A 64 2.81 -4.36 -1.85
CA ARG A 64 4.05 -3.61 -1.59
C ARG A 64 4.98 -4.41 -0.67
N ALA A 65 4.47 -4.90 0.45
CA ALA A 65 5.26 -5.70 1.39
C ALA A 65 5.79 -6.99 0.75
N ARG A 66 4.95 -7.70 -0.01
CA ARG A 66 5.39 -8.91 -0.72
C ARG A 66 6.45 -8.62 -1.78
N ASN A 67 6.29 -7.54 -2.52
CA ASN A 67 7.29 -7.12 -3.51
C ASN A 67 8.59 -6.67 -2.83
N MET A 68 8.52 -5.95 -1.71
CA MET A 68 9.69 -5.61 -0.89
C MET A 68 10.44 -6.87 -0.44
N HIS A 69 9.73 -7.86 0.07
CA HIS A 69 10.34 -9.11 0.50
C HIS A 69 11.01 -9.86 -0.66
N LYS A 70 10.35 -9.92 -1.83
CA LYS A 70 10.95 -10.50 -3.05
C LYS A 70 12.17 -9.72 -3.52
N ALA A 71 12.10 -8.38 -3.53
CA ALA A 71 13.22 -7.53 -3.91
C ALA A 71 14.40 -7.69 -2.95
N ALA A 72 14.15 -7.79 -1.63
CA ALA A 72 15.20 -8.02 -0.65
C ALA A 72 15.94 -9.35 -0.90
N LYS A 73 15.20 -10.44 -1.18
CA LYS A 73 15.81 -11.73 -1.56
C LYS A 73 16.67 -11.61 -2.81
N MET A 74 16.15 -10.95 -3.83
CA MET A 74 16.89 -10.73 -5.08
C MET A 74 18.16 -9.90 -4.84
N VAL A 75 18.11 -8.87 -3.97
CA VAL A 75 19.30 -8.07 -3.61
C VAL A 75 20.34 -8.93 -2.90
N VAL A 76 19.95 -9.81 -1.99
CA VAL A 76 20.88 -10.70 -1.32
C VAL A 76 21.51 -11.71 -2.30
N GLU A 77 20.69 -12.32 -3.17
CA GLU A 77 21.13 -13.36 -4.09
C GLU A 77 21.98 -12.83 -5.26
N GLN A 78 21.61 -11.67 -5.84
CA GLN A 78 22.21 -11.19 -7.09
C GLN A 78 23.20 -10.05 -6.88
N TYR A 79 23.09 -9.30 -5.77
CA TYR A 79 23.94 -8.14 -5.48
C TYR A 79 24.70 -8.27 -4.17
N ASN A 80 24.91 -9.51 -3.68
CA ASN A 80 25.65 -9.82 -2.45
C ASN A 80 25.18 -9.04 -1.22
N GLY A 81 23.87 -8.72 -1.17
CA GLY A 81 23.26 -7.96 -0.09
C GLY A 81 23.63 -6.47 -0.07
N LEU A 82 24.23 -5.94 -1.12
CA LEU A 82 24.45 -4.51 -1.31
C LEU A 82 23.26 -3.92 -2.06
N PHE A 83 22.53 -3.02 -1.42
CA PHE A 83 21.36 -2.41 -2.05
C PHE A 83 21.80 -1.50 -3.20
N PRO A 84 21.33 -1.71 -4.45
CA PRO A 84 21.78 -0.94 -5.60
C PRO A 84 21.28 0.51 -5.56
N THR A 85 22.05 1.42 -6.17
CA THR A 85 21.68 2.84 -6.35
C THR A 85 21.56 3.23 -7.81
N GLU A 86 21.95 2.34 -8.73
CA GLU A 86 21.87 2.59 -10.17
C GLU A 86 20.41 2.43 -10.64
N TYR A 87 19.92 3.41 -11.39
CA TYR A 87 18.50 3.55 -11.76
C TYR A 87 17.94 2.33 -12.50
N ASN A 88 18.66 1.82 -13.51
CA ASN A 88 18.18 0.68 -14.31
C ASN A 88 18.21 -0.62 -13.52
N THR A 89 19.19 -0.77 -12.65
CA THR A 89 19.25 -1.90 -11.70
C THR A 89 18.08 -1.85 -10.72
N LEU A 90 17.77 -0.68 -10.18
CA LEU A 90 16.61 -0.48 -9.30
C LEU A 90 15.29 -0.83 -10.00
N LEU A 91 15.11 -0.45 -11.27
CA LEU A 91 13.92 -0.80 -12.06
C LEU A 91 13.72 -2.30 -12.26
N SER A 92 14.77 -3.10 -12.18
CA SER A 92 14.69 -4.57 -12.30
C SER A 92 14.13 -5.23 -11.05
N LEU A 93 14.13 -4.53 -9.91
CA LEU A 93 13.67 -5.07 -8.63
C LEU A 93 12.13 -5.06 -8.51
N PRO A 94 11.53 -6.14 -7.98
CA PRO A 94 10.09 -6.23 -7.78
C PRO A 94 9.51 -5.07 -6.98
N GLY A 95 8.49 -4.41 -7.54
CA GLY A 95 7.78 -3.32 -6.87
C GLY A 95 8.47 -1.95 -6.92
N ILE A 96 9.61 -1.84 -7.58
CA ILE A 96 10.29 -0.57 -7.83
C ILE A 96 9.92 -0.08 -9.23
N GLY A 97 9.15 1.00 -9.28
CA GLY A 97 8.82 1.70 -10.53
C GLY A 97 9.72 2.92 -10.74
N ALA A 98 9.50 3.62 -11.85
CA ALA A 98 10.31 4.78 -12.27
C ALA A 98 10.44 5.84 -11.16
N TYR A 99 9.35 6.16 -10.46
CA TYR A 99 9.37 7.09 -9.31
C TYR A 99 10.32 6.61 -8.20
N THR A 100 10.12 5.38 -7.72
CA THR A 100 10.90 4.85 -6.60
C THR A 100 12.37 4.67 -6.98
N ALA A 101 12.66 4.25 -8.21
CA ALA A 101 14.02 4.16 -8.72
C ALA A 101 14.72 5.53 -8.78
N ALA A 102 14.02 6.57 -9.28
CA ALA A 102 14.52 7.93 -9.31
C ALA A 102 14.78 8.50 -7.90
N ALA A 103 13.85 8.26 -6.97
CA ALA A 103 13.97 8.69 -5.58
C ALA A 103 15.20 8.06 -4.90
N ILE A 104 15.36 6.73 -4.99
CA ILE A 104 16.51 6.03 -4.40
C ILE A 104 17.81 6.52 -5.05
N ALA A 105 17.90 6.52 -6.38
CA ALA A 105 19.10 6.93 -7.10
C ALA A 105 19.48 8.39 -6.77
N SER A 106 18.50 9.30 -6.72
CA SER A 106 18.75 10.69 -6.41
C SER A 106 19.14 10.89 -4.93
N PHE A 107 18.35 10.35 -4.00
CA PHE A 107 18.58 10.62 -2.56
C PHE A 107 19.76 9.85 -1.97
N ALA A 108 20.09 8.66 -2.48
CA ALA A 108 21.21 7.85 -1.99
C ALA A 108 22.54 8.19 -2.64
N SER A 109 22.54 8.56 -3.92
CA SER A 109 23.81 8.75 -4.69
C SER A 109 23.89 10.06 -5.47
N ASN A 110 22.98 11.01 -5.21
CA ASN A 110 22.88 12.29 -5.94
C ASN A 110 22.82 12.12 -7.47
N ALA A 111 22.25 11.01 -7.94
CA ALA A 111 22.11 10.75 -9.36
C ALA A 111 21.08 11.68 -10.01
N PRO A 112 21.32 12.18 -11.25
CA PRO A 112 20.51 13.23 -11.85
C PRO A 112 19.20 12.70 -12.46
N TYR A 113 18.35 12.12 -11.63
CA TYR A 113 17.01 11.66 -11.99
C TYR A 113 15.94 12.50 -11.30
N ALA A 114 14.97 13.01 -12.07
CA ALA A 114 13.85 13.77 -11.53
C ALA A 114 12.86 12.86 -10.84
N VAL A 115 12.45 13.25 -9.63
CA VAL A 115 11.44 12.54 -8.83
C VAL A 115 10.08 13.21 -9.04
N VAL A 116 9.11 12.50 -9.64
CA VAL A 116 7.81 13.05 -9.99
C VAL A 116 6.71 12.38 -9.16
N ASP A 117 6.41 12.95 -8.01
CA ASP A 117 5.29 12.55 -7.15
C ASP A 117 4.03 13.38 -7.40
N GLY A 118 2.97 13.16 -6.62
CA GLY A 118 1.73 13.94 -6.71
C GLY A 118 1.91 15.44 -6.43
N ASN A 119 2.93 15.82 -5.66
CA ASN A 119 3.25 17.23 -5.39
C ASN A 119 3.91 17.85 -6.62
N VAL A 120 4.90 17.19 -7.19
CA VAL A 120 5.61 17.66 -8.39
C VAL A 120 4.67 17.75 -9.60
N TYR A 121 3.80 16.75 -9.83
CA TYR A 121 2.75 16.84 -10.85
C TYR A 121 1.90 18.11 -10.69
N ARG A 122 1.47 18.41 -9.47
CA ARG A 122 0.64 19.59 -9.19
C ARG A 122 1.40 20.90 -9.41
N VAL A 123 2.64 20.98 -8.93
CA VAL A 123 3.48 22.16 -9.09
C VAL A 123 3.70 22.46 -10.57
N LEU A 124 4.18 21.49 -11.34
CA LEU A 124 4.44 21.65 -12.77
C LEU A 124 3.16 21.95 -13.55
N SER A 125 2.06 21.23 -13.28
CA SER A 125 0.78 21.48 -13.94
C SER A 125 0.31 22.92 -13.73
N ARG A 126 0.41 23.45 -12.50
CA ARG A 126 -0.03 24.80 -12.18
C ARG A 126 0.89 25.88 -12.72
N ILE A 127 2.21 25.75 -12.52
CA ILE A 127 3.17 26.75 -12.99
C ILE A 127 3.13 26.87 -14.52
N LEU A 128 3.12 25.74 -15.22
CA LEU A 128 3.18 25.70 -16.69
C LEU A 128 1.79 25.72 -17.37
N GLY A 129 0.69 25.62 -16.60
CA GLY A 129 -0.66 25.61 -17.13
C GLY A 129 -1.03 24.35 -17.92
N ILE A 130 -0.48 23.18 -17.54
CA ILE A 130 -0.66 21.93 -18.27
C ILE A 130 -1.95 21.26 -17.81
N ASP A 131 -2.86 21.00 -18.75
CA ASP A 131 -4.16 20.36 -18.56
C ASP A 131 -4.20 18.88 -18.97
N THR A 132 -3.09 18.34 -19.47
CA THR A 132 -2.98 16.90 -19.75
C THR A 132 -3.16 16.09 -18.47
N PRO A 133 -4.06 15.07 -18.44
CA PRO A 133 -4.31 14.28 -17.24
C PRO A 133 -3.03 13.60 -16.73
N ILE A 134 -2.67 13.85 -15.47
CA ILE A 134 -1.41 13.37 -14.88
C ILE A 134 -1.32 11.84 -14.73
N ASP A 135 -2.45 11.14 -14.75
CA ASP A 135 -2.56 9.69 -14.65
C ASP A 135 -2.66 8.98 -16.01
N SER A 136 -2.74 9.73 -17.11
CA SER A 136 -2.64 9.19 -18.47
C SER A 136 -1.21 8.78 -18.83
N THR A 137 -1.04 7.93 -19.83
CA THR A 137 0.28 7.55 -20.35
C THR A 137 1.04 8.75 -20.92
N GLU A 138 0.32 9.61 -21.66
CA GLU A 138 0.85 10.83 -22.23
C GLU A 138 1.28 11.81 -21.12
N GLY A 139 0.41 12.04 -20.13
CA GLY A 139 0.73 12.93 -19.01
C GLY A 139 1.95 12.46 -18.22
N LYS A 140 2.04 11.18 -17.90
CA LYS A 140 3.22 10.62 -17.21
C LYS A 140 4.52 10.89 -17.99
N LYS A 141 4.51 10.68 -19.31
CA LYS A 141 5.67 10.95 -20.16
C LYS A 141 6.01 12.44 -20.20
N LEU A 142 5.00 13.30 -20.45
CA LEU A 142 5.16 14.76 -20.52
C LEU A 142 5.77 15.31 -19.23
N PHE A 143 5.16 15.03 -18.08
CA PHE A 143 5.63 15.54 -16.79
C PHE A 143 6.99 14.99 -16.38
N SER A 144 7.31 13.71 -16.70
CA SER A 144 8.64 13.16 -16.47
C SER A 144 9.71 13.87 -17.30
N THR A 145 9.41 14.17 -18.58
CA THR A 145 10.33 14.92 -19.45
C THR A 145 10.57 16.32 -18.91
N LEU A 146 9.50 17.06 -18.60
CA LEU A 146 9.60 18.41 -18.05
C LEU A 146 10.34 18.46 -16.71
N ALA A 147 10.04 17.54 -15.81
CA ALA A 147 10.74 17.47 -14.53
C ALA A 147 12.24 17.22 -14.72
N GLN A 148 12.60 16.34 -15.68
CA GLN A 148 14.01 16.03 -15.98
C GLN A 148 14.75 17.20 -16.65
N GLU A 149 14.06 18.00 -17.47
CA GLU A 149 14.61 19.21 -18.11
C GLU A 149 14.88 20.32 -17.09
N HIS A 150 14.02 20.46 -16.10
CA HIS A 150 14.15 21.49 -15.04
C HIS A 150 15.02 21.06 -13.86
N LEU A 151 15.44 19.80 -13.80
CA LEU A 151 16.24 19.27 -12.72
C LEU A 151 17.58 20.01 -12.61
N ASP A 152 17.93 20.48 -11.43
CA ASP A 152 19.30 20.88 -11.12
C ASP A 152 20.19 19.63 -11.06
N LYS A 153 21.05 19.47 -12.06
CA LYS A 153 21.93 18.31 -12.20
C LYS A 153 23.17 18.38 -11.28
N THR A 154 23.39 19.52 -10.65
CA THR A 154 24.51 19.68 -9.69
C THR A 154 24.09 19.19 -8.31
N GLU A 155 22.84 19.48 -7.89
CA GLU A 155 22.27 19.11 -6.60
C GLU A 155 20.90 18.42 -6.74
N PRO A 156 20.81 17.31 -7.53
CA PRO A 156 19.51 16.71 -7.87
C PRO A 156 18.73 16.21 -6.66
N ALA A 157 19.38 15.68 -5.62
CA ALA A 157 18.71 15.23 -4.40
C ALA A 157 18.03 16.39 -3.68
N GLN A 158 18.75 17.50 -3.50
CA GLN A 158 18.23 18.70 -2.85
C GLN A 158 17.09 19.33 -3.66
N TYR A 159 17.26 19.43 -4.98
CA TYR A 159 16.26 19.95 -5.89
C TYR A 159 14.96 19.12 -5.81
N ASN A 160 15.05 17.80 -5.90
CA ASN A 160 13.88 16.92 -5.82
C ASN A 160 13.15 17.07 -4.49
N GLN A 161 13.88 17.12 -3.37
CA GLN A 161 13.27 17.35 -2.05
C GLN A 161 12.60 18.72 -1.96
N ALA A 162 13.24 19.77 -2.45
CA ALA A 162 12.69 21.13 -2.47
C ALA A 162 11.39 21.19 -3.29
N MET A 163 11.33 20.56 -4.46
CA MET A 163 10.13 20.49 -5.29
C MET A 163 8.98 19.75 -4.60
N MET A 164 9.25 18.63 -3.95
CA MET A 164 8.25 17.88 -3.19
C MET A 164 7.73 18.71 -2.00
N ASP A 165 8.62 19.38 -1.26
CA ASP A 165 8.26 20.23 -0.11
C ASP A 165 7.49 21.47 -0.55
N PHE A 166 7.91 22.11 -1.62
CA PHE A 166 7.18 23.24 -2.20
C PHE A 166 5.73 22.85 -2.53
N GLY A 167 5.53 21.68 -3.14
CA GLY A 167 4.20 21.16 -3.39
C GLY A 167 3.41 20.82 -2.11
N ALA A 168 4.07 20.30 -1.09
CA ALA A 168 3.42 19.93 0.16
C ALA A 168 3.04 21.11 1.06
N ILE A 169 3.84 22.21 1.04
CA ILE A 169 3.74 23.33 1.99
C ILE A 169 3.16 24.59 1.35
N GLN A 170 3.61 24.93 0.15
CA GLN A 170 3.25 26.18 -0.56
C GLN A 170 2.13 25.95 -1.58
N CYS A 171 2.37 25.09 -2.56
CA CYS A 171 1.43 24.77 -3.64
C CYS A 171 0.51 23.60 -3.24
N THR A 172 -0.22 23.76 -2.13
CA THR A 172 -1.10 22.72 -1.58
C THR A 172 -2.26 22.35 -2.49
N PRO A 173 -2.88 21.14 -2.36
CA PRO A 173 -4.01 20.75 -3.19
C PRO A 173 -5.22 21.67 -3.05
N GLN A 174 -5.52 22.09 -1.82
CA GLN A 174 -6.60 23.01 -1.50
C GLN A 174 -6.02 24.29 -0.89
N SER A 175 -6.58 25.43 -1.26
CA SER A 175 -6.17 26.76 -0.73
C SER A 175 -4.64 26.99 -0.75
N PRO A 176 -3.97 26.90 -1.92
CA PRO A 176 -2.55 27.19 -2.02
C PRO A 176 -2.29 28.65 -1.67
N ARG A 177 -1.16 28.95 -1.05
CA ARG A 177 -0.78 30.33 -0.67
C ARG A 177 -0.16 31.08 -1.88
N CYS A 178 -0.99 31.39 -2.86
CA CYS A 178 -0.51 31.95 -4.14
C CYS A 178 0.01 33.37 -4.02
N GLU A 179 -0.55 34.20 -3.14
CA GLU A 179 -0.14 35.59 -2.94
C GLU A 179 1.31 35.71 -2.45
N ASP A 180 1.74 34.78 -1.58
CA ASP A 180 3.11 34.71 -1.04
C ASP A 180 4.02 33.77 -1.84
N CYS A 181 3.58 33.32 -3.01
CA CYS A 181 4.33 32.34 -3.79
C CYS A 181 5.42 33.01 -4.63
N PRO A 182 6.68 32.57 -4.57
CA PRO A 182 7.75 33.16 -5.40
C PRO A 182 7.54 32.99 -6.90
N PHE A 183 6.65 32.11 -7.32
CA PHE A 183 6.28 31.89 -8.72
C PHE A 183 4.94 32.55 -9.11
N ALA A 184 4.33 33.39 -8.26
CA ALA A 184 2.99 33.95 -8.49
C ALA A 184 2.86 34.63 -9.87
N GLU A 185 3.81 35.50 -10.22
CA GLU A 185 3.82 36.23 -11.47
C GLU A 185 3.97 35.34 -12.72
N GLN A 186 4.68 34.22 -12.58
CA GLN A 186 4.96 33.32 -13.70
C GLN A 186 3.94 32.16 -13.76
N CYS A 187 3.19 31.92 -12.67
CA CYS A 187 2.28 30.79 -12.55
C CYS A 187 1.04 30.99 -13.45
N VAL A 188 0.95 30.15 -14.48
CA VAL A 188 -0.20 30.19 -15.42
C VAL A 188 -1.52 29.96 -14.69
N ALA A 189 -1.59 28.91 -13.83
CA ALA A 189 -2.82 28.57 -13.10
C ALA A 189 -3.29 29.68 -12.16
N TYR A 190 -2.39 30.44 -11.53
CA TYR A 190 -2.75 31.56 -10.68
C TYR A 190 -3.30 32.73 -11.52
N ARG A 191 -2.61 33.08 -12.58
CA ARG A 191 -3.02 34.18 -13.48
C ARG A 191 -4.33 33.91 -14.22
N THR A 192 -4.64 32.65 -14.49
CA THR A 192 -5.85 32.19 -15.20
C THR A 192 -6.94 31.65 -14.28
N HIS A 193 -6.78 31.76 -12.96
CA HIS A 193 -7.73 31.29 -11.95
C HIS A 193 -8.02 29.76 -12.04
N GLN A 194 -7.01 28.94 -12.37
CA GLN A 194 -7.12 27.49 -12.57
C GLN A 194 -6.46 26.68 -11.46
N THR A 195 -6.09 27.28 -10.33
CA THR A 195 -5.44 26.59 -9.21
C THR A 195 -6.26 25.44 -8.63
N ASP A 196 -7.60 25.54 -8.66
CA ASP A 196 -8.51 24.51 -8.13
C ASP A 196 -8.79 23.39 -9.14
N THR A 197 -8.56 23.63 -10.44
CA THR A 197 -8.80 22.65 -11.50
C THR A 197 -7.56 21.86 -11.87
N LEU A 198 -6.37 22.42 -11.70
CA LEU A 198 -5.10 21.79 -12.01
C LEU A 198 -4.45 21.16 -10.76
N PRO A 199 -3.89 19.94 -10.89
CA PRO A 199 -3.76 19.10 -12.09
C PRO A 199 -5.02 18.33 -12.43
N ILE A 200 -5.25 18.08 -13.72
CA ILE A 200 -6.36 17.25 -14.20
C ILE A 200 -6.05 15.76 -13.95
N LYS A 201 -7.09 15.00 -13.59
CA LYS A 201 -7.07 13.53 -13.48
C LYS A 201 -8.18 12.94 -14.34
N SER A 202 -7.90 11.76 -14.89
CA SER A 202 -8.91 11.01 -15.62
C SER A 202 -10.09 10.62 -14.72
N LYS A 203 -11.28 10.49 -15.31
CA LYS A 203 -12.46 10.06 -14.55
C LYS A 203 -12.26 8.64 -14.01
N LYS A 204 -12.53 8.46 -12.72
CA LYS A 204 -12.48 7.12 -12.10
C LYS A 204 -13.67 6.28 -12.55
N THR A 205 -13.42 5.02 -12.86
CA THR A 205 -14.47 4.01 -13.05
C THR A 205 -15.10 3.62 -11.71
N ALA A 206 -16.37 3.26 -11.70
CA ALA A 206 -17.05 2.77 -10.51
C ALA A 206 -16.39 1.46 -10.01
N GLY A 207 -16.22 1.34 -8.70
CA GLY A 207 -15.65 0.14 -8.10
C GLY A 207 -16.59 -1.07 -8.19
N ARG A 208 -16.04 -2.27 -8.41
CA ARG A 208 -16.78 -3.54 -8.41
C ARG A 208 -17.29 -3.84 -7.00
N LYS A 209 -18.56 -4.20 -6.83
CA LYS A 209 -19.09 -4.71 -5.56
C LYS A 209 -18.76 -6.20 -5.41
N ARG A 210 -18.40 -6.59 -4.17
CA ARG A 210 -18.14 -7.98 -3.75
C ARG A 210 -18.89 -8.25 -2.44
N PHE A 211 -19.38 -9.47 -2.26
CA PHE A 211 -20.14 -9.89 -1.10
C PHE A 211 -19.42 -11.04 -0.42
N PHE A 212 -19.00 -10.84 0.82
CA PHE A 212 -18.20 -11.78 1.59
C PHE A 212 -18.97 -12.27 2.81
N TRP A 213 -19.08 -13.59 2.93
CA TRP A 213 -19.55 -14.26 4.12
C TRP A 213 -18.38 -14.99 4.75
N TYR A 214 -17.87 -14.49 5.86
CA TYR A 214 -16.81 -15.13 6.63
C TYR A 214 -17.40 -16.05 7.67
N LEU A 215 -17.05 -17.34 7.64
CA LEU A 215 -17.41 -18.31 8.63
C LEU A 215 -16.29 -18.34 9.69
N ASP A 216 -16.50 -17.66 10.81
CA ASP A 216 -15.57 -17.59 11.93
C ASP A 216 -15.78 -18.82 12.82
N ILE A 217 -15.05 -19.88 12.46
CA ILE A 217 -15.19 -21.22 13.06
C ILE A 217 -14.23 -21.33 14.23
N TRP A 218 -14.76 -21.76 15.36
CA TRP A 218 -14.00 -21.94 16.57
C TRP A 218 -14.50 -23.11 17.40
N ASN A 219 -13.64 -23.63 18.26
CA ASN A 219 -13.96 -24.48 19.39
C ASN A 219 -13.40 -23.85 20.67
N ASP A 220 -13.53 -24.49 21.83
CA ASP A 220 -13.17 -23.90 23.12
C ASP A 220 -11.72 -23.39 23.24
N HIS A 221 -10.81 -23.79 22.34
CA HIS A 221 -9.39 -23.50 22.43
C HIS A 221 -8.76 -23.00 21.13
N TYR A 222 -9.43 -23.12 19.99
CA TYR A 222 -8.83 -22.91 18.68
C TYR A 222 -9.79 -22.19 17.72
N THR A 223 -9.20 -21.36 16.89
CA THR A 223 -9.83 -20.74 15.71
C THR A 223 -9.24 -21.32 14.43
N TYR A 224 -10.04 -21.42 13.38
CA TYR A 224 -9.61 -21.97 12.10
C TYR A 224 -9.49 -20.86 11.06
N LEU A 225 -8.30 -20.71 10.47
CA LEU A 225 -8.02 -19.74 9.43
C LEU A 225 -7.47 -20.41 8.18
N GLN A 226 -7.77 -19.84 7.02
CA GLN A 226 -7.12 -20.19 5.76
C GLN A 226 -6.23 -19.04 5.29
N GLN A 227 -5.15 -19.36 4.58
CA GLN A 227 -4.33 -18.36 3.92
C GLN A 227 -4.87 -18.07 2.50
N ARG A 228 -5.04 -16.81 2.15
CA ARG A 228 -5.38 -16.41 0.79
C ARG A 228 -4.19 -16.60 -0.14
N THR A 229 -4.16 -17.68 -0.88
CA THR A 229 -3.06 -18.01 -1.80
C THR A 229 -3.29 -17.46 -3.21
N GLN A 230 -4.54 -17.22 -3.60
CA GLN A 230 -4.89 -16.74 -4.93
C GLN A 230 -4.42 -15.31 -5.17
N LYS A 231 -4.11 -14.99 -6.44
CA LYS A 231 -3.74 -13.64 -6.89
C LYS A 231 -4.94 -12.71 -6.87
N ASP A 232 -5.30 -12.20 -5.71
CA ASP A 232 -6.41 -11.28 -5.45
C ASP A 232 -6.00 -10.29 -4.34
N ILE A 233 -6.96 -9.43 -3.92
CA ILE A 233 -6.78 -8.59 -2.73
C ILE A 233 -6.39 -9.48 -1.53
N TRP A 234 -5.56 -8.91 -0.63
CA TRP A 234 -5.14 -9.54 0.62
C TRP A 234 -4.42 -10.89 0.47
N GLN A 235 -3.89 -11.19 -0.72
CA GLN A 235 -3.06 -12.38 -0.94
C GLN A 235 -1.96 -12.48 0.12
N GLY A 236 -1.76 -13.68 0.68
CA GLY A 236 -0.81 -13.97 1.73
C GLY A 236 -1.34 -13.73 3.15
N LEU A 237 -2.46 -13.00 3.32
CA LEU A 237 -3.11 -12.81 4.61
C LEU A 237 -3.96 -14.02 4.99
N TYR A 238 -4.22 -14.12 6.28
CA TYR A 238 -5.12 -15.14 6.84
C TYR A 238 -6.54 -14.58 7.01
N GLU A 239 -7.52 -15.45 6.86
CA GLU A 239 -8.94 -15.12 6.99
C GLU A 239 -9.75 -16.32 7.46
N PRO A 240 -10.91 -16.13 8.09
CA PRO A 240 -11.89 -17.18 8.28
C PRO A 240 -12.32 -17.80 6.94
N LEU A 241 -12.92 -18.95 6.94
CA LEU A 241 -13.44 -19.59 5.73
C LEU A 241 -14.39 -18.63 5.00
N LEU A 242 -14.13 -18.37 3.72
CA LEU A 242 -14.85 -17.38 2.93
C LEU A 242 -15.81 -18.04 1.94
N ILE A 243 -17.06 -17.58 1.96
CA ILE A 243 -18.03 -17.77 0.88
C ILE A 243 -18.22 -16.40 0.20
N GLU A 244 -17.78 -16.29 -1.05
CA GLU A 244 -17.95 -15.07 -1.86
C GLU A 244 -19.16 -15.21 -2.77
N ALA A 245 -20.32 -14.73 -2.29
CA ALA A 245 -21.56 -14.74 -3.06
C ALA A 245 -22.56 -13.72 -2.49
N PRO A 246 -23.46 -13.15 -3.31
CA PRO A 246 -24.50 -12.24 -2.86
C PRO A 246 -25.71 -13.02 -2.29
N LEU A 247 -25.46 -13.78 -1.22
CA LEU A 247 -26.47 -14.59 -0.55
C LEU A 247 -27.24 -13.79 0.49
N SER A 248 -28.52 -14.09 0.64
CA SER A 248 -29.30 -13.73 1.83
C SER A 248 -28.90 -14.58 3.04
N GLU A 249 -29.32 -14.23 4.23
CA GLU A 249 -29.07 -15.03 5.45
C GLU A 249 -29.67 -16.44 5.35
N ILE A 250 -30.87 -16.55 4.80
CA ILE A 250 -31.55 -17.85 4.62
C ILE A 250 -30.76 -18.75 3.66
N GLU A 251 -30.32 -18.22 2.52
CA GLU A 251 -29.51 -18.97 1.55
C GLU A 251 -28.15 -19.36 2.13
N LEU A 252 -27.53 -18.50 2.93
CA LEU A 252 -26.29 -18.83 3.61
C LEU A 252 -26.46 -19.99 4.60
N LEU A 253 -27.51 -19.96 5.43
CA LEU A 253 -27.80 -21.01 6.42
C LEU A 253 -28.04 -22.39 5.75
N GLN A 254 -28.52 -22.38 4.52
CA GLN A 254 -28.72 -23.58 3.69
C GLN A 254 -27.50 -23.93 2.81
N HIS A 255 -26.44 -23.12 2.85
CA HIS A 255 -25.27 -23.34 2.02
C HIS A 255 -24.56 -24.64 2.40
N PRO A 256 -24.18 -25.51 1.43
CA PRO A 256 -23.58 -26.81 1.71
C PRO A 256 -22.35 -26.74 2.64
N THR A 257 -21.52 -25.70 2.50
CA THR A 257 -20.34 -25.48 3.37
C THR A 257 -20.74 -25.23 4.82
N VAL A 258 -21.82 -24.46 5.06
CA VAL A 258 -22.30 -24.16 6.43
C VAL A 258 -22.90 -25.44 7.05
N LEU A 259 -23.72 -26.17 6.30
CA LEU A 259 -24.30 -27.43 6.75
C LEU A 259 -23.26 -28.50 7.05
N ALA A 260 -22.20 -28.59 6.23
CA ALA A 260 -21.11 -29.56 6.42
C ALA A 260 -20.27 -29.30 7.69
N LEU A 261 -20.31 -28.10 8.27
CA LEU A 261 -19.61 -27.81 9.52
C LEU A 261 -20.24 -28.49 10.74
N HIS A 262 -21.53 -28.84 10.68
CA HIS A 262 -22.28 -29.42 11.81
C HIS A 262 -22.11 -28.62 13.11
N GLY A 263 -21.94 -27.30 13.01
CA GLY A 263 -21.70 -26.40 14.12
C GLY A 263 -22.93 -25.59 14.53
N GLU A 264 -22.88 -25.05 15.74
CA GLU A 264 -23.88 -24.14 16.27
C GLU A 264 -23.55 -22.71 15.83
N ILE A 265 -24.50 -22.01 15.21
CA ILE A 265 -24.36 -20.59 14.88
C ILE A 265 -24.63 -19.78 16.13
N VAL A 266 -23.56 -19.17 16.67
CA VAL A 266 -23.62 -18.42 17.92
C VAL A 266 -23.93 -16.94 17.67
N HIS A 267 -23.44 -16.39 16.57
CA HIS A 267 -23.60 -14.96 16.27
C HIS A 267 -23.55 -14.70 14.78
N LEU A 268 -24.34 -13.72 14.35
CA LEU A 268 -24.33 -13.17 13.00
C LEU A 268 -24.07 -11.66 13.09
N SER A 269 -22.98 -11.21 12.50
CA SER A 269 -22.59 -9.80 12.56
C SER A 269 -23.48 -8.89 11.69
N PRO A 270 -23.48 -7.58 11.94
CA PRO A 270 -23.98 -6.61 10.98
C PRO A 270 -23.11 -6.60 9.70
N VAL A 271 -23.54 -5.85 8.68
CA VAL A 271 -22.78 -5.68 7.44
C VAL A 271 -21.61 -4.72 7.67
N TYR A 272 -20.40 -5.19 7.38
CA TYR A 272 -19.18 -4.38 7.33
C TYR A 272 -18.94 -3.92 5.90
N LYS A 273 -19.02 -2.62 5.66
CA LYS A 273 -18.65 -2.04 4.37
C LYS A 273 -17.17 -1.65 4.37
N HIS A 274 -16.41 -2.18 3.42
CA HIS A 274 -14.99 -1.89 3.24
C HIS A 274 -14.72 -1.38 1.82
N VAL A 275 -14.23 -0.15 1.70
CA VAL A 275 -14.00 0.52 0.42
C VAL A 275 -12.52 0.45 0.07
N LEU A 276 -12.22 -0.15 -1.07
CA LEU A 276 -10.89 -0.19 -1.69
C LEU A 276 -10.89 0.68 -2.95
N SER A 277 -9.70 0.93 -3.54
CA SER A 277 -9.56 1.80 -4.72
C SER A 277 -10.43 1.39 -5.90
N HIS A 278 -10.65 0.08 -6.09
CA HIS A 278 -11.37 -0.47 -7.26
C HIS A 278 -12.51 -1.41 -6.87
N GLN A 279 -12.79 -1.58 -5.58
CA GLN A 279 -13.75 -2.55 -5.07
C GLN A 279 -14.46 -2.00 -3.83
N ILE A 280 -15.72 -2.39 -3.67
CA ILE A 280 -16.49 -2.17 -2.45
C ILE A 280 -16.89 -3.54 -1.94
N ILE A 281 -16.46 -3.89 -0.74
CA ILE A 281 -16.76 -5.16 -0.10
C ILE A 281 -17.85 -4.92 0.92
N GLU A 282 -18.92 -5.70 0.83
CA GLU A 282 -19.93 -5.85 1.88
C GLU A 282 -19.71 -7.22 2.52
N ALA A 283 -19.22 -7.22 3.76
CA ALA A 283 -18.85 -8.44 4.46
C ALA A 283 -19.72 -8.66 5.70
N ARG A 284 -20.02 -9.92 5.98
CA ARG A 284 -20.65 -10.35 7.25
C ARG A 284 -19.88 -11.53 7.80
N PHE A 285 -19.91 -11.67 9.11
CA PHE A 285 -19.23 -12.75 9.85
C PHE A 285 -20.28 -13.60 10.55
N VAL A 286 -20.14 -14.91 10.39
CA VAL A 286 -20.97 -15.91 11.07
C VAL A 286 -20.08 -16.64 12.04
N LYS A 287 -20.28 -16.45 13.33
CA LYS A 287 -19.51 -17.13 14.36
C LYS A 287 -20.13 -18.53 14.62
N ILE A 288 -19.35 -19.57 14.38
CA ILE A 288 -19.80 -20.96 14.40
C ILE A 288 -18.97 -21.74 15.40
N HIS A 289 -19.61 -22.25 16.45
CA HIS A 289 -19.00 -23.19 17.40
C HIS A 289 -19.11 -24.61 16.88
N ILE A 290 -18.01 -25.37 16.92
CA ILE A 290 -17.96 -26.76 16.52
C ILE A 290 -17.50 -27.63 17.69
N ALA A 291 -18.22 -28.72 17.95
CA ALA A 291 -17.83 -29.70 18.97
C ALA A 291 -16.78 -30.68 18.46
N GLN A 292 -16.76 -30.99 17.17
CA GLN A 292 -15.82 -31.90 16.53
C GLN A 292 -15.31 -31.36 15.22
N GLU A 293 -14.05 -31.63 14.93
CA GLU A 293 -13.43 -31.30 13.65
C GLU A 293 -13.98 -32.21 12.54
N ASN A 294 -13.97 -31.71 11.33
CA ASN A 294 -14.40 -32.43 10.15
C ASN A 294 -13.39 -32.22 8.98
N ALA A 295 -13.56 -32.98 7.90
CA ALA A 295 -12.66 -32.96 6.75
C ALA A 295 -12.50 -31.57 6.10
N LEU A 296 -13.48 -30.67 6.25
CA LEU A 296 -13.42 -29.32 5.69
C LEU A 296 -12.34 -28.46 6.39
N LEU A 297 -12.05 -28.76 7.65
CA LEU A 297 -11.08 -28.04 8.46
C LEU A 297 -9.65 -28.57 8.33
N GLU A 298 -9.45 -29.75 7.75
CA GLU A 298 -8.12 -30.35 7.57
C GLU A 298 -7.17 -29.47 6.73
N SER A 299 -7.72 -28.69 5.80
CA SER A 299 -6.95 -27.76 4.96
C SER A 299 -6.71 -26.40 5.61
N MET A 300 -7.29 -26.15 6.78
CA MET A 300 -7.19 -24.85 7.48
C MET A 300 -6.11 -24.91 8.57
N GLN A 301 -5.59 -23.75 8.92
CA GLN A 301 -4.68 -23.59 10.05
C GLN A 301 -5.50 -23.58 11.35
N LYS A 302 -5.26 -24.55 12.21
CA LYS A 302 -5.77 -24.61 13.58
C LYS A 302 -4.89 -23.75 14.47
N ILE A 303 -5.41 -22.67 15.01
CA ILE A 303 -4.63 -21.64 15.70
C ILE A 303 -5.19 -21.46 17.11
N SER A 304 -4.34 -21.53 18.12
CA SER A 304 -4.72 -21.22 19.49
C SER A 304 -5.00 -19.73 19.66
N ASP A 305 -5.85 -19.35 20.60
CA ASP A 305 -6.20 -17.96 20.87
C ASP A 305 -4.96 -17.11 21.22
N THR A 306 -3.95 -17.71 21.85
CA THR A 306 -2.68 -17.04 22.19
C THR A 306 -1.80 -16.72 20.97
N GLU A 307 -1.93 -17.52 19.91
CA GLU A 307 -1.12 -17.39 18.69
C GLU A 307 -1.81 -16.57 17.59
N LEU A 308 -3.11 -16.31 17.74
CA LEU A 308 -3.94 -15.65 16.72
C LEU A 308 -3.33 -14.32 16.24
N ASN A 309 -2.65 -13.61 17.14
CA ASN A 309 -1.99 -12.35 16.84
C ASN A 309 -0.73 -12.48 15.96
N HIS A 310 -0.20 -13.67 15.74
CA HIS A 310 0.95 -13.89 14.86
C HIS A 310 0.54 -13.95 13.39
N TYR A 311 -0.74 -14.19 13.10
CA TYR A 311 -1.27 -14.34 11.76
C TYR A 311 -1.77 -13.01 11.21
N PRO A 312 -1.17 -12.49 10.11
CA PRO A 312 -1.60 -11.23 9.51
C PRO A 312 -2.98 -11.37 8.88
N VAL A 313 -3.88 -10.45 9.23
CA VAL A 313 -5.25 -10.40 8.70
C VAL A 313 -5.53 -9.06 8.00
N SER A 314 -6.58 -8.99 7.19
CA SER A 314 -7.04 -7.73 6.62
C SER A 314 -7.57 -6.79 7.71
N ARG A 315 -7.54 -5.47 7.43
CA ARG A 315 -8.14 -4.47 8.34
C ARG A 315 -9.62 -4.73 8.61
N LEU A 316 -10.33 -5.33 7.66
CA LEU A 316 -11.72 -5.70 7.81
C LEU A 316 -11.91 -6.74 8.92
N ILE A 317 -11.10 -7.82 8.89
CA ILE A 317 -11.12 -8.88 9.89
C ILE A 317 -10.58 -8.37 11.24
N ASP A 318 -9.51 -7.56 11.23
CA ASP A 318 -8.96 -6.95 12.44
C ASP A 318 -10.00 -6.06 13.16
N LYS A 319 -10.84 -5.36 12.39
CA LYS A 319 -11.94 -4.56 12.93
C LYS A 319 -13.00 -5.46 13.59
N TYR A 320 -13.44 -6.49 12.90
CA TYR A 320 -14.42 -7.45 13.44
C TYR A 320 -13.95 -8.12 14.74
N ARG A 321 -12.68 -8.49 14.82
CA ARG A 321 -12.12 -9.15 16.02
C ARG A 321 -11.99 -8.25 17.25
N LYS A 322 -12.02 -6.93 17.08
CA LYS A 322 -11.90 -5.94 18.17
C LYS A 322 -13.26 -5.49 18.73
N GLU A 323 -14.34 -5.85 18.09
CA GLU A 323 -15.73 -5.62 18.53
C GLU A 323 -16.25 -6.82 19.33
#